data_537ce2d4a205b5371a0a51026536c039
#
_entry.id   537ce2d4a205b5371a0a51026536c039
#
_cell.length_a   1.000
_cell.length_b   1.000
_cell.length_c   1.000
_cell.angle_alpha   90.00
_cell.angle_beta   90.00
_cell.angle_gamma   90.00
#
_symmetry.space_group_name_H-M   'P 1'
#
loop_
_entity.id
_entity.type
_entity.pdbx_description
1 polymer ?
#
loop_
_entity_poly.entity_id
_entity_poly.type
_entity_poly.pdbx_seq_one_letter_code
_entity_poly.pdbx_strand_id
1 'polypeptide(L)'
;MRKLVLLATLFAIPLVTFAQDIAPEAPKQGWTKAGNISLLFSQASFSDEWKGGGTSNIAGNLTGSFDMNYRQGRLTWDNRIMADYGLTKLKDQEFSRKTNDRLELNSLVGRQTGGGNSWYYSYFMNFKTQFTSGYEFSEDTNGDEVRTETTKFLSPGYLQTGPGMLWKKSDDLKVNIAPATARLIFVSDVFTNVGNVQTAIDAFNAAGGYFGVEANKTTRFEFGASLGAYYKIKVVKNVILENILTLYSNYLEDPQNVDIDYTLNLIMTINKFITANVAFQAIYDDNAAQATQVREAIGVGVTYGF
;
A
#
# COMPACT_ATOMS: atom_id res chain seq x y z
N MET A 1 -1.24 11.14 -22.74
CA MET A 1 -2.45 11.92 -22.37
C MET A 1 -3.74 11.09 -22.28
N ARG A 2 -3.96 10.01 -23.05
CA ARG A 2 -5.19 9.17 -22.93
C ARG A 2 -5.27 8.28 -21.67
N LYS A 3 -4.15 7.97 -21.01
CA LYS A 3 -4.10 7.07 -19.83
C LYS A 3 -4.42 7.77 -18.51
N LEU A 4 -4.25 9.10 -18.42
CA LEU A 4 -4.59 9.88 -17.22
C LEU A 4 -6.10 10.09 -17.04
N VAL A 5 -6.88 10.05 -18.12
CA VAL A 5 -8.33 10.31 -18.10
C VAL A 5 -9.10 9.16 -17.46
N LEU A 6 -8.59 7.91 -17.50
CA LEU A 6 -9.28 6.76 -16.91
C LEU A 6 -9.20 6.72 -15.39
N LEU A 7 -8.10 7.25 -14.79
CA LEU A 7 -7.97 7.34 -13.34
C LEU A 7 -8.83 8.47 -12.74
N ALA A 8 -9.02 9.56 -13.48
CA ALA A 8 -9.83 10.69 -13.03
C ALA A 8 -11.34 10.35 -12.97
N THR A 9 -11.81 9.41 -13.79
CA THR A 9 -13.22 8.99 -13.78
C THR A 9 -13.58 8.07 -12.62
N LEU A 10 -12.62 7.37 -12.02
CA LEU A 10 -12.87 6.56 -10.80
C LEU A 10 -13.04 7.44 -9.54
N PHE A 11 -12.54 8.68 -9.55
CA PHE A 11 -12.70 9.63 -8.44
C PHE A 11 -14.01 10.44 -8.50
N ALA A 12 -14.74 10.39 -9.61
CA ALA A 12 -16.04 11.05 -9.77
C ALA A 12 -17.20 10.15 -9.28
N ILE A 13 -17.06 9.55 -8.09
CA ILE A 13 -18.23 9.03 -7.38
C ILE A 13 -19.04 10.25 -6.94
N PRO A 14 -20.30 10.41 -7.35
CA PRO A 14 -21.13 11.53 -6.90
C PRO A 14 -21.19 11.50 -5.38
N LEU A 15 -20.76 12.58 -4.73
CA LEU A 15 -21.02 12.87 -3.33
C LEU A 15 -22.54 13.03 -3.16
N VAL A 16 -23.26 11.92 -3.17
CA VAL A 16 -24.64 11.89 -2.72
C VAL A 16 -24.60 12.06 -1.21
N THR A 17 -24.80 13.28 -0.77
CA THR A 17 -24.91 13.66 0.62
C THR A 17 -26.20 13.07 1.21
N PHE A 18 -26.10 11.87 1.77
CA PHE A 18 -27.02 11.44 2.80
C PHE A 18 -26.54 12.06 4.11
N ALA A 19 -26.93 13.30 4.34
CA ALA A 19 -26.74 13.96 5.61
C ALA A 19 -27.67 13.30 6.64
N GLN A 20 -27.18 12.32 7.37
CA GLN A 20 -27.67 12.06 8.71
C GLN A 20 -26.87 12.96 9.65
N ASP A 21 -27.50 14.02 10.15
CA ASP A 21 -27.03 14.87 11.24
C ASP A 21 -26.93 14.05 12.53
N ILE A 22 -25.88 13.24 12.66
CA ILE A 22 -25.40 12.82 13.97
C ILE A 22 -24.40 13.90 14.36
N ALA A 23 -24.74 14.73 15.36
CA ALA A 23 -23.81 15.69 15.91
C ALA A 23 -22.49 14.97 16.23
N PRO A 24 -21.36 15.40 15.69
CA PRO A 24 -20.08 14.69 15.88
C PRO A 24 -19.76 14.68 17.38
N GLU A 25 -19.69 13.49 17.97
CA GLU A 25 -19.21 13.30 19.32
C GLU A 25 -17.81 13.90 19.42
N ALA A 26 -17.58 14.75 20.44
CA ALA A 26 -16.29 15.41 20.60
C ALA A 26 -15.18 14.35 20.68
N PRO A 27 -14.06 14.52 19.93
CA PRO A 27 -12.99 13.53 19.88
C PRO A 27 -12.47 13.21 21.28
N LYS A 28 -12.39 11.92 21.63
CA LYS A 28 -11.86 11.48 22.93
C LYS A 28 -10.45 12.01 23.12
N GLN A 29 -10.18 12.62 24.26
CA GLN A 29 -8.84 13.10 24.64
C GLN A 29 -7.99 11.91 25.12
N GLY A 30 -6.67 12.00 24.92
CA GLY A 30 -5.72 10.93 25.23
C GLY A 30 -5.54 9.94 24.09
N TRP A 31 -5.08 8.76 24.42
CA TRP A 31 -4.84 7.68 23.47
C TRP A 31 -6.12 6.90 23.16
N THR A 32 -6.36 6.66 21.88
CA THR A 32 -7.33 5.70 21.40
C THR A 32 -6.61 4.63 20.59
N LYS A 33 -7.02 3.36 20.75
CA LYS A 33 -6.44 2.22 20.06
C LYS A 33 -7.55 1.43 19.42
N ALA A 34 -7.31 0.94 18.22
CA ALA A 34 -8.18 0.04 17.51
C ALA A 34 -7.34 -0.84 16.57
N GLY A 35 -7.74 -2.06 16.37
CA GLY A 35 -7.05 -2.94 15.45
C GLY A 35 -7.97 -4.00 14.90
N ASN A 36 -7.53 -4.62 13.82
CA ASN A 36 -8.17 -5.81 13.28
C ASN A 36 -7.13 -6.77 12.72
N ILE A 37 -7.45 -8.04 12.77
CA ILE A 37 -6.71 -9.11 12.10
C ILE A 37 -7.74 -9.93 11.32
N SER A 38 -7.48 -10.19 10.05
CA SER A 38 -8.34 -10.96 9.15
C SER A 38 -7.56 -12.08 8.50
N LEU A 39 -8.12 -13.28 8.50
CA LEU A 39 -7.64 -14.41 7.72
C LEU A 39 -8.67 -14.71 6.64
N LEU A 40 -8.31 -14.44 5.40
CA LEU A 40 -9.13 -14.70 4.22
C LEU A 40 -8.64 -15.98 3.55
N PHE A 41 -9.56 -16.78 3.06
CA PHE A 41 -9.30 -18.05 2.43
C PHE A 41 -10.11 -18.21 1.14
N SER A 42 -9.50 -18.84 0.13
CA SER A 42 -10.14 -19.18 -1.13
C SER A 42 -9.59 -20.52 -1.60
N GLN A 43 -10.47 -21.40 -2.10
CA GLN A 43 -10.10 -22.70 -2.63
C GLN A 43 -10.98 -23.05 -3.82
N ALA A 44 -10.38 -23.62 -4.85
CA ALA A 44 -11.05 -24.39 -5.90
C ALA A 44 -10.43 -25.79 -5.97
N SER A 45 -11.25 -26.83 -6.06
CA SER A 45 -10.78 -28.22 -6.13
C SER A 45 -11.57 -28.96 -7.20
N PHE A 46 -10.86 -29.67 -8.06
CA PHE A 46 -11.40 -30.45 -9.15
C PHE A 46 -10.92 -31.89 -9.02
N SER A 47 -11.81 -32.86 -9.22
CA SER A 47 -11.45 -34.27 -9.33
C SER A 47 -10.85 -34.55 -10.71
N ASP A 48 -10.14 -35.68 -10.84
CA ASP A 48 -9.52 -36.07 -12.11
C ASP A 48 -10.58 -36.39 -13.20
N GLU A 49 -11.82 -36.70 -12.82
CA GLU A 49 -12.96 -36.97 -13.72
C GLU A 49 -13.67 -35.67 -14.19
N TRP A 50 -13.35 -34.51 -13.62
CA TRP A 50 -13.97 -33.25 -14.00
C TRP A 50 -13.58 -32.85 -15.43
N LYS A 51 -14.59 -32.78 -16.35
CA LYS A 51 -14.38 -32.50 -17.78
C LYS A 51 -14.49 -31.00 -18.14
N GLY A 52 -14.97 -30.14 -17.22
CA GLY A 52 -15.22 -28.73 -17.48
C GLY A 52 -13.95 -27.84 -17.48
N GLY A 53 -12.75 -28.42 -17.35
CA GLY A 53 -11.48 -27.68 -17.22
C GLY A 53 -11.36 -27.02 -15.84
N GLY A 54 -10.17 -26.47 -15.54
CA GLY A 54 -9.83 -25.77 -14.30
C GLY A 54 -8.65 -26.41 -13.58
N THR A 55 -7.92 -25.61 -12.83
CA THR A 55 -6.78 -26.04 -11.99
C THR A 55 -7.12 -25.86 -10.53
N SER A 56 -6.93 -26.92 -9.74
CA SER A 56 -7.12 -26.85 -8.28
C SER A 56 -6.14 -25.88 -7.67
N ASN A 57 -6.65 -25.01 -6.80
CA ASN A 57 -5.83 -24.03 -6.11
C ASN A 57 -6.30 -23.82 -4.65
N ILE A 58 -5.39 -23.32 -3.84
CA ILE A 58 -5.64 -22.87 -2.49
C ILE A 58 -4.94 -21.54 -2.27
N ALA A 59 -5.62 -20.56 -1.72
CA ALA A 59 -5.06 -19.26 -1.41
C ALA A 59 -5.47 -18.83 0.00
N GLY A 60 -4.51 -18.20 0.71
CA GLY A 60 -4.72 -17.62 2.02
C GLY A 60 -4.10 -16.22 2.08
N ASN A 61 -4.81 -15.27 2.72
CA ASN A 61 -4.32 -13.94 3.01
C ASN A 61 -4.54 -13.60 4.49
N LEU A 62 -3.45 -13.29 5.19
CA LEU A 62 -3.47 -12.71 6.52
C LEU A 62 -3.29 -11.20 6.39
N THR A 63 -4.22 -10.43 6.93
CA THR A 63 -4.13 -8.97 6.96
C THR A 63 -4.32 -8.46 8.37
N GLY A 64 -3.59 -7.43 8.74
CA GLY A 64 -3.69 -6.80 10.03
C GLY A 64 -3.53 -5.28 9.94
N SER A 65 -4.30 -4.56 10.74
CA SER A 65 -4.07 -3.14 10.97
C SER A 65 -4.21 -2.79 12.44
N PHE A 66 -3.39 -1.85 12.88
CA PHE A 66 -3.43 -1.32 14.24
C PHE A 66 -3.29 0.20 14.20
N ASP A 67 -4.32 0.88 14.69
CA ASP A 67 -4.39 2.32 14.84
C ASP A 67 -4.12 2.71 16.29
N MET A 68 -3.21 3.66 16.52
CA MET A 68 -2.91 4.22 17.83
C MET A 68 -2.86 5.76 17.70
N ASN A 69 -3.95 6.42 18.09
CA ASN A 69 -4.14 7.84 17.88
C ASN A 69 -4.18 8.57 19.21
N TYR A 70 -3.49 9.72 19.27
CA TYR A 70 -3.45 10.60 20.43
C TYR A 70 -4.09 11.94 20.13
N ARG A 71 -4.86 12.47 21.10
CA ARG A 71 -5.51 13.78 21.05
C ARG A 71 -5.30 14.50 22.35
N GLN A 72 -4.85 15.74 22.27
CA GLN A 72 -4.79 16.62 23.44
C GLN A 72 -4.92 18.08 23.00
N GLY A 73 -6.05 18.68 23.29
CA GLY A 73 -6.33 20.06 22.87
C GLY A 73 -6.17 20.24 21.36
N ARG A 74 -5.14 21.00 20.96
CA ARG A 74 -4.84 21.29 19.54
C ARG A 74 -3.89 20.29 18.89
N LEU A 75 -3.38 19.33 19.64
CA LEU A 75 -2.44 18.31 19.16
C LEU A 75 -3.19 17.04 18.71
N THR A 76 -2.81 16.48 17.57
CA THR A 76 -3.20 15.17 17.07
C THR A 76 -1.97 14.39 16.66
N TRP A 77 -1.93 13.09 16.97
CA TRP A 77 -0.87 12.20 16.51
C TRP A 77 -1.49 10.87 16.11
N ASP A 78 -1.60 10.65 14.82
CA ASP A 78 -2.19 9.46 14.23
C ASP A 78 -1.09 8.48 13.84
N ASN A 79 -1.16 7.25 14.33
CA ASN A 79 -0.25 6.19 13.95
C ASN A 79 -1.05 5.00 13.44
N ARG A 80 -0.59 4.38 12.35
CA ARG A 80 -1.17 3.16 11.79
C ARG A 80 -0.07 2.22 11.36
N ILE A 81 -0.17 0.97 11.79
CA ILE A 81 0.64 -0.15 11.32
C ILE A 81 -0.25 -1.03 10.45
N MET A 82 0.23 -1.41 9.29
CA MET A 82 -0.43 -2.36 8.39
C MET A 82 0.53 -3.50 8.08
N ALA A 83 0.01 -4.72 8.13
CA ALA A 83 0.76 -5.94 7.88
C ALA A 83 -0.11 -6.90 7.08
N ASP A 84 0.32 -7.22 5.86
CA ASP A 84 -0.41 -8.10 4.96
C ASP A 84 0.54 -9.17 4.41
N TYR A 85 0.09 -10.41 4.39
CA TYR A 85 0.82 -11.52 3.79
C TYR A 85 -0.13 -12.50 3.14
N GLY A 86 0.13 -12.84 1.88
CA GLY A 86 -0.72 -13.74 1.12
C GLY A 86 0.06 -14.70 0.26
N LEU A 87 -0.43 -15.92 0.17
CA LEU A 87 0.11 -16.98 -0.67
C LEU A 87 -1.01 -17.66 -1.46
N THR A 88 -0.69 -18.11 -2.66
CA THR A 88 -1.50 -19.05 -3.43
C THR A 88 -0.65 -20.21 -3.92
N LYS A 89 -1.25 -21.40 -4.00
CA LYS A 89 -0.66 -22.61 -4.55
C LYS A 89 -1.60 -23.22 -5.58
N LEU A 90 -1.11 -23.44 -6.78
CA LEU A 90 -1.80 -24.20 -7.82
C LEU A 90 -1.30 -25.65 -7.79
N LYS A 91 -2.18 -26.61 -8.14
CA LYS A 91 -1.84 -28.04 -8.14
C LYS A 91 -0.63 -28.35 -9.04
N ASP A 92 -0.54 -27.66 -10.18
CA ASP A 92 0.45 -27.96 -11.24
C ASP A 92 1.73 -27.10 -11.14
N GLN A 93 1.91 -26.32 -10.05
CA GLN A 93 3.11 -25.52 -9.82
C GLN A 93 3.93 -26.08 -8.66
N GLU A 94 5.26 -26.10 -8.80
CA GLU A 94 6.15 -26.58 -7.74
C GLU A 94 6.18 -25.63 -6.56
N PHE A 95 6.19 -24.31 -6.83
CA PHE A 95 6.29 -23.28 -5.79
C PHE A 95 4.97 -22.58 -5.53
N SER A 96 4.75 -22.18 -4.28
CA SER A 96 3.68 -21.23 -3.94
C SER A 96 4.02 -19.82 -4.45
N ARG A 97 2.99 -19.06 -4.87
CA ARG A 97 3.11 -17.69 -5.34
C ARG A 97 2.70 -16.73 -4.24
N LYS A 98 3.52 -15.73 -4.02
CA LYS A 98 3.19 -14.63 -3.12
C LYS A 98 2.15 -13.73 -3.79
N THR A 99 1.02 -13.50 -3.13
CA THR A 99 -0.09 -12.67 -3.64
C THR A 99 -0.14 -11.32 -2.96
N ASN A 100 0.42 -11.22 -1.75
CA ASN A 100 0.54 -9.99 -0.99
C ASN A 100 1.71 -10.10 -0.01
N ASP A 101 2.42 -8.98 0.22
CA ASP A 101 3.47 -8.89 1.23
C ASP A 101 3.73 -7.42 1.51
N ARG A 102 3.25 -6.92 2.64
CA ARG A 102 3.38 -5.51 3.02
C ARG A 102 3.57 -5.38 4.52
N LEU A 103 4.58 -4.61 4.88
CA LEU A 103 4.72 -4.02 6.20
C LEU A 103 4.79 -2.51 6.03
N GLU A 104 3.85 -1.79 6.62
CA GLU A 104 3.79 -0.34 6.51
C GLU A 104 3.50 0.31 7.86
N LEU A 105 4.27 1.34 8.18
CA LEU A 105 4.11 2.19 9.35
C LEU A 105 3.86 3.62 8.90
N ASN A 106 2.72 4.17 9.28
CA ASN A 106 2.35 5.57 9.07
C ASN A 106 2.31 6.29 10.41
N SER A 107 2.92 7.46 10.50
CA SER A 107 2.88 8.34 11.65
C SER A 107 2.66 9.78 11.19
N LEU A 108 1.63 10.44 11.70
CA LEU A 108 1.26 11.78 11.31
C LEU A 108 0.92 12.60 12.55
N VAL A 109 1.82 13.50 12.94
CA VAL A 109 1.59 14.46 14.01
C VAL A 109 1.07 15.77 13.41
N GLY A 110 0.10 16.39 14.07
CA GLY A 110 -0.49 17.66 13.64
C GLY A 110 -0.80 18.58 14.82
N ARG A 111 -0.52 19.88 14.65
CA ARG A 111 -0.93 20.93 15.58
C ARG A 111 -1.88 21.90 14.89
N GLN A 112 -3.12 21.99 15.38
CA GLN A 112 -4.16 22.83 14.79
C GLN A 112 -3.73 24.30 14.70
N THR A 113 -3.93 24.92 13.54
CA THR A 113 -3.47 26.28 13.22
C THR A 113 -4.18 27.35 14.03
N GLY A 114 -5.44 27.17 14.37
CA GLY A 114 -6.21 28.09 15.25
C GLY A 114 -7.71 28.00 15.03
N GLY A 115 -8.48 28.66 15.91
CA GLY A 115 -9.89 28.98 15.67
C GLY A 115 -10.88 27.83 15.50
N GLY A 116 -10.52 26.57 15.87
CA GLY A 116 -11.41 25.41 15.69
C GLY A 116 -11.56 24.96 14.23
N ASN A 117 -10.68 25.42 13.32
CA ASN A 117 -10.67 24.98 11.94
C ASN A 117 -10.10 23.54 11.78
N SER A 118 -10.24 22.98 10.58
CA SER A 118 -9.77 21.63 10.26
C SER A 118 -8.33 21.58 9.75
N TRP A 119 -7.55 22.67 9.85
CA TRP A 119 -6.18 22.76 9.37
C TRP A 119 -5.16 22.63 10.49
N TYR A 120 -4.07 21.89 10.20
CA TYR A 120 -2.98 21.60 11.14
C TYR A 120 -1.64 21.82 10.44
N TYR A 121 -0.66 22.40 11.10
CA TYR A 121 0.73 22.18 10.77
C TYR A 121 1.05 20.74 11.08
N SER A 122 1.68 20.03 10.16
CA SER A 122 1.91 18.60 10.28
C SER A 122 3.36 18.21 10.04
N TYR A 123 3.72 17.06 10.55
CA TYR A 123 4.91 16.32 10.18
C TYR A 123 4.54 14.86 10.04
N PHE A 124 4.92 14.24 8.94
CA PHE A 124 4.60 12.84 8.67
C PHE A 124 5.86 11.99 8.51
N MET A 125 5.71 10.71 8.77
CA MET A 125 6.64 9.63 8.45
C MET A 125 5.85 8.45 7.90
N ASN A 126 6.26 7.92 6.77
CA ASN A 126 5.78 6.66 6.22
C ASN A 126 6.99 5.76 5.98
N PHE A 127 6.93 4.54 6.50
CA PHE A 127 7.89 3.49 6.22
C PHE A 127 7.16 2.31 5.61
N LYS A 128 7.65 1.79 4.47
CA LYS A 128 7.02 0.69 3.73
C LYS A 128 8.09 -0.30 3.27
N THR A 129 7.83 -1.59 3.47
CA THR A 129 8.65 -2.70 2.97
C THR A 129 7.82 -3.98 2.88
N GLN A 130 8.45 -5.11 2.68
CA GLN A 130 7.89 -6.45 2.66
C GLN A 130 8.56 -7.34 3.71
N PHE A 131 7.92 -8.47 4.07
CA PHE A 131 8.44 -9.40 5.08
C PHE A 131 9.41 -10.43 4.50
N THR A 132 9.11 -10.93 3.28
CA THR A 132 9.75 -12.11 2.70
C THR A 132 10.26 -11.84 1.31
N SER A 133 11.09 -12.77 0.80
CA SER A 133 11.57 -12.71 -0.57
C SER A 133 10.42 -12.85 -1.58
N GLY A 134 10.52 -12.09 -2.66
CA GLY A 134 9.71 -12.23 -3.88
C GLY A 134 10.52 -12.89 -4.98
N TYR A 135 9.84 -13.61 -5.87
CA TYR A 135 10.47 -14.40 -6.92
C TYR A 135 9.78 -14.19 -8.25
N GLU A 136 10.57 -14.15 -9.30
CA GLU A 136 10.15 -14.46 -10.66
C GLU A 136 10.32 -15.95 -10.91
N PHE A 137 9.41 -16.51 -11.70
CA PHE A 137 9.36 -17.94 -11.99
C PHE A 137 9.52 -18.16 -13.48
N SER A 138 10.35 -19.13 -13.84
CA SER A 138 10.61 -19.55 -15.23
C SER A 138 10.77 -21.06 -15.27
N GLU A 139 10.84 -21.63 -16.47
CA GLU A 139 11.20 -23.02 -16.67
C GLU A 139 12.66 -23.10 -17.12
N ASP A 140 13.38 -24.09 -16.62
CA ASP A 140 14.72 -24.41 -17.08
C ASP A 140 14.70 -25.17 -18.41
N THR A 141 15.87 -25.57 -18.92
CA THR A 141 16.01 -26.32 -20.17
C THR A 141 15.40 -27.72 -20.12
N ASN A 142 15.11 -28.26 -18.94
CA ASN A 142 14.48 -29.57 -18.73
C ASN A 142 12.96 -29.47 -18.60
N GLY A 143 12.42 -28.22 -18.49
CA GLY A 143 11.01 -27.98 -18.24
C GLY A 143 10.66 -27.92 -16.74
N ASP A 144 11.68 -27.94 -15.86
CA ASP A 144 11.48 -27.81 -14.41
C ASP A 144 11.27 -26.37 -14.02
N GLU A 145 10.34 -26.11 -13.08
CA GLU A 145 10.08 -24.76 -12.58
C GLU A 145 11.24 -24.27 -11.71
N VAL A 146 11.83 -23.16 -12.09
CA VAL A 146 12.88 -22.46 -11.32
C VAL A 146 12.42 -21.09 -10.87
N ARG A 147 13.02 -20.58 -9.81
CA ARG A 147 12.70 -19.24 -9.27
C ARG A 147 13.95 -18.40 -9.07
N THR A 148 13.86 -17.12 -9.44
CA THR A 148 14.90 -16.10 -9.20
C THR A 148 14.41 -15.08 -8.19
N GLU A 149 15.15 -14.85 -7.11
CA GLU A 149 14.82 -13.84 -6.12
C GLU A 149 14.92 -12.45 -6.74
N THR A 150 13.82 -11.70 -6.68
CA THR A 150 13.75 -10.34 -7.23
C THR A 150 13.55 -9.28 -6.15
N THR A 151 13.03 -9.65 -4.99
CA THR A 151 12.83 -8.74 -3.86
C THR A 151 13.01 -9.47 -2.53
N LYS A 152 13.33 -8.75 -1.45
CA LYS A 152 13.38 -9.29 -0.07
C LYS A 152 13.13 -8.19 0.96
N PHE A 153 13.15 -8.53 2.25
CA PHE A 153 13.03 -7.55 3.32
C PHE A 153 14.00 -6.38 3.13
N LEU A 154 13.50 -5.14 3.20
CA LEU A 154 14.23 -3.89 2.87
C LEU A 154 14.79 -3.82 1.44
N SER A 155 14.26 -4.60 0.52
CA SER A 155 14.68 -4.58 -0.89
C SER A 155 13.49 -4.80 -1.83
N PRO A 156 12.70 -3.72 -2.08
CA PRO A 156 12.90 -2.34 -1.61
C PRO A 156 12.33 -2.08 -0.20
N GLY A 157 12.94 -1.12 0.48
CA GLY A 157 12.39 -0.42 1.64
C GLY A 157 12.27 1.07 1.33
N TYR A 158 11.17 1.70 1.71
CA TYR A 158 10.91 3.13 1.49
C TYR A 158 10.70 3.83 2.82
N LEU A 159 11.38 4.94 3.03
CA LEU A 159 11.13 5.85 4.15
C LEU A 159 10.85 7.24 3.59
N GLN A 160 9.64 7.74 3.80
CA GLN A 160 9.25 9.11 3.45
C GLN A 160 8.97 9.91 4.71
N THR A 161 9.42 11.16 4.75
CA THR A 161 9.15 12.05 5.89
C THR A 161 9.25 13.51 5.48
N GLY A 162 8.46 14.36 6.13
CA GLY A 162 8.51 15.79 5.85
C GLY A 162 7.46 16.61 6.59
N PRO A 163 7.69 17.93 6.70
CA PRO A 163 6.70 18.88 7.18
C PRO A 163 5.61 19.12 6.13
N GLY A 164 4.39 19.41 6.62
CA GLY A 164 3.26 19.65 5.74
C GLY A 164 2.11 20.41 6.38
N MET A 165 1.01 20.42 5.65
CA MET A 165 -0.29 20.92 6.09
C MET A 165 -1.31 19.80 6.02
N LEU A 166 -1.89 19.47 7.17
CA LEU A 166 -2.94 18.46 7.27
C LEU A 166 -4.30 19.17 7.35
N TRP A 167 -5.17 18.85 6.40
CA TRP A 167 -6.59 19.11 6.53
C TRP A 167 -7.27 17.85 7.07
N LYS A 168 -7.88 17.95 8.26
CA LYS A 168 -8.50 16.82 8.95
C LYS A 168 -9.90 17.21 9.40
N LYS A 169 -10.91 16.72 8.68
CA LYS A 169 -12.32 16.92 9.04
C LYS A 169 -12.75 15.93 10.13
N SER A 170 -12.24 14.69 10.08
CA SER A 170 -12.49 13.62 11.05
C SER A 170 -11.34 12.62 11.01
N ASP A 171 -11.41 11.54 11.80
CA ASP A 171 -10.49 10.42 11.68
C ASP A 171 -10.71 9.62 10.38
N ASP A 172 -11.89 9.72 9.78
CA ASP A 172 -12.27 9.05 8.55
C ASP A 172 -12.05 9.91 7.29
N LEU A 173 -11.73 11.21 7.41
CA LEU A 173 -11.47 12.09 6.26
C LEU A 173 -10.35 13.05 6.56
N LYS A 174 -9.22 12.82 5.90
CA LYS A 174 -8.03 13.67 6.06
C LYS A 174 -7.18 13.69 4.79
N VAL A 175 -6.54 14.82 4.56
CA VAL A 175 -5.58 15.05 3.47
C VAL A 175 -4.36 15.76 4.02
N ASN A 176 -3.18 15.21 3.81
CA ASN A 176 -1.90 15.81 4.19
C ASN A 176 -1.13 16.20 2.94
N ILE A 177 -0.68 17.44 2.85
CA ILE A 177 0.14 17.97 1.75
C ILE A 177 1.50 18.33 2.33
N ALA A 178 2.55 17.67 1.89
CA ALA A 178 3.92 17.85 2.35
C ALA A 178 4.83 18.24 1.18
N PRO A 179 5.03 19.55 0.93
CA PRO A 179 5.78 20.05 -0.21
C PRO A 179 7.31 19.90 -0.07
N ALA A 180 7.79 19.52 1.11
CA ALA A 180 9.21 19.28 1.39
C ALA A 180 9.36 17.89 2.00
N THR A 181 9.30 16.86 1.16
CA THR A 181 9.37 15.45 1.53
C THR A 181 10.74 14.89 1.16
N ALA A 182 11.45 14.34 2.14
CA ALA A 182 12.59 13.47 1.93
C ALA A 182 12.11 12.03 1.75
N ARG A 183 12.63 11.33 0.76
CA ARG A 183 12.40 9.89 0.51
C ARG A 183 13.75 9.18 0.45
N LEU A 184 13.89 8.11 1.22
CA LEU A 184 15.02 7.19 1.17
C LEU A 184 14.52 5.84 0.68
N ILE A 185 15.20 5.31 -0.32
CA ILE A 185 14.96 3.97 -0.86
C ILE A 185 16.14 3.11 -0.44
N PHE A 186 15.85 1.94 0.13
CA PHE A 186 16.86 0.97 0.58
C PHE A 186 16.75 -0.29 -0.28
N VAL A 187 17.88 -0.83 -0.66
CA VAL A 187 18.00 -2.12 -1.34
C VAL A 187 19.22 -2.89 -0.86
N SER A 188 19.19 -4.19 -0.96
CA SER A 188 20.35 -5.02 -0.68
C SER A 188 21.35 -4.92 -1.84
N ASP A 189 22.62 -4.96 -1.52
CA ASP A 189 23.76 -5.02 -2.45
C ASP A 189 23.69 -6.21 -3.41
N VAL A 190 23.06 -7.31 -3.00
CA VAL A 190 22.82 -8.50 -3.86
C VAL A 190 22.14 -8.13 -5.19
N PHE A 191 21.27 -7.11 -5.19
CA PHE A 191 20.54 -6.70 -6.40
C PHE A 191 21.22 -5.58 -7.18
N THR A 192 22.22 -4.91 -6.61
CA THR A 192 22.89 -3.76 -7.24
C THR A 192 24.36 -4.01 -7.54
N ASN A 193 24.95 -5.11 -7.02
CA ASN A 193 26.35 -5.43 -7.25
C ASN A 193 26.55 -5.97 -8.66
N VAL A 194 27.11 -5.14 -9.54
CA VAL A 194 27.49 -5.50 -10.92
C VAL A 194 29.01 -5.60 -11.11
N GLY A 195 29.77 -5.59 -9.99
CA GLY A 195 31.23 -5.59 -10.01
C GLY A 195 31.82 -4.22 -10.39
N ASN A 196 33.10 -4.20 -10.75
CA ASN A 196 33.86 -2.96 -10.99
C ASN A 196 34.09 -2.65 -12.48
N VAL A 197 33.41 -3.34 -13.39
CA VAL A 197 33.54 -3.11 -14.82
C VAL A 197 32.68 -1.92 -15.23
N GLN A 198 33.28 -0.84 -15.69
CA GLN A 198 32.59 0.43 -15.97
C GLN A 198 31.42 0.25 -16.94
N THR A 199 31.57 -0.55 -18.01
CA THR A 199 30.50 -0.79 -18.98
C THR A 199 29.31 -1.51 -18.36
N ALA A 200 29.49 -2.39 -17.37
CA ALA A 200 28.41 -3.04 -16.64
C ALA A 200 27.69 -2.06 -15.69
N ILE A 201 28.46 -1.18 -15.02
CA ILE A 201 27.93 -0.10 -14.19
C ILE A 201 27.06 0.85 -15.02
N ASP A 202 27.58 1.30 -16.17
CA ASP A 202 26.90 2.24 -17.06
C ASP A 202 25.61 1.61 -17.64
N ALA A 203 25.66 0.34 -18.04
CA ALA A 203 24.51 -0.39 -18.54
C ALA A 203 23.41 -0.57 -17.47
N PHE A 204 23.80 -0.90 -16.24
CA PHE A 204 22.86 -1.05 -15.13
C PHE A 204 22.16 0.29 -14.79
N ASN A 205 22.94 1.38 -14.72
CA ASN A 205 22.42 2.70 -14.43
C ASN A 205 21.54 3.23 -15.58
N ALA A 206 21.92 2.98 -16.84
CA ALA A 206 21.14 3.36 -18.02
C ALA A 206 19.81 2.61 -18.12
N ALA A 207 19.72 1.41 -17.52
CA ALA A 207 18.48 0.65 -17.37
C ALA A 207 17.57 1.15 -16.24
N GLY A 208 17.97 2.21 -15.50
CA GLY A 208 17.22 2.79 -14.37
C GLY A 208 17.60 2.22 -13.01
N GLY A 209 18.66 1.39 -12.93
CA GLY A 209 19.09 0.79 -11.67
C GLY A 209 18.10 -0.27 -11.15
N TYR A 210 18.14 -0.51 -9.84
CA TYR A 210 17.20 -1.39 -9.16
C TYR A 210 16.34 -0.56 -8.19
N PHE A 211 15.06 -0.38 -8.49
CA PHE A 211 14.18 0.60 -7.84
C PHE A 211 14.82 2.01 -7.78
N GLY A 212 15.45 2.41 -8.87
CA GLY A 212 16.17 3.67 -9.00
C GLY A 212 17.52 3.73 -8.27
N VAL A 213 17.92 2.71 -7.52
CA VAL A 213 19.23 2.66 -6.86
C VAL A 213 20.29 2.23 -7.86
N GLU A 214 21.35 3.04 -7.99
CA GLU A 214 22.43 2.84 -8.93
C GLU A 214 23.32 1.62 -8.59
N ALA A 215 24.07 1.18 -9.57
CA ALA A 215 25.06 0.09 -9.44
C ALA A 215 25.97 0.28 -8.23
N ASN A 216 26.18 -0.81 -7.49
CA ASN A 216 27.06 -0.88 -6.30
C ASN A 216 26.66 0.06 -5.15
N LYS A 217 25.43 0.59 -5.17
CA LYS A 217 24.84 1.37 -4.06
C LYS A 217 23.71 0.58 -3.40
N THR A 218 23.41 0.93 -2.15
CA THR A 218 22.34 0.29 -1.36
C THR A 218 21.23 1.26 -0.99
N THR A 219 21.41 2.54 -1.33
CA THR A 219 20.44 3.59 -0.99
C THR A 219 20.33 4.61 -2.11
N ARG A 220 19.12 5.18 -2.24
CA ARG A 220 18.86 6.37 -3.06
C ARG A 220 18.14 7.38 -2.20
N PHE A 221 18.55 8.64 -2.33
CA PHE A 221 17.88 9.78 -1.72
C PHE A 221 17.12 10.57 -2.77
N GLU A 222 15.88 10.94 -2.45
CA GLU A 222 15.04 11.81 -3.24
C GLU A 222 14.48 12.93 -2.36
N PHE A 223 14.15 14.05 -2.99
CA PHE A 223 13.52 15.18 -2.34
C PHE A 223 12.39 15.71 -3.23
N GLY A 224 11.19 15.89 -2.65
CA GLY A 224 10.04 16.23 -3.46
C GLY A 224 8.82 16.69 -2.68
N ALA A 225 7.65 16.50 -3.29
CA ALA A 225 6.35 16.73 -2.66
C ALA A 225 5.59 15.41 -2.49
N SER A 226 4.87 15.29 -1.38
CA SER A 226 3.95 14.19 -1.13
C SER A 226 2.55 14.72 -0.80
N LEU A 227 1.53 13.99 -1.28
CA LEU A 227 0.13 14.17 -0.89
C LEU A 227 -0.40 12.81 -0.41
N GLY A 228 -0.88 12.76 0.83
CA GLY A 228 -1.56 11.61 1.39
C GLY A 228 -3.03 11.92 1.65
N ALA A 229 -3.94 11.10 1.16
CA ALA A 229 -5.37 11.24 1.42
C ALA A 229 -5.95 9.92 1.96
N TYR A 230 -6.80 10.04 2.95
CA TYR A 230 -7.52 8.95 3.57
C TYR A 230 -9.01 9.28 3.64
N TYR A 231 -9.84 8.37 3.14
CA TYR A 231 -11.28 8.50 3.21
C TYR A 231 -11.93 7.15 3.51
N LYS A 232 -12.69 7.09 4.59
CA LYS A 232 -13.43 5.92 5.02
C LYS A 232 -14.90 6.29 5.20
N ILE A 233 -15.80 5.52 4.62
CA ILE A 233 -17.23 5.76 4.70
C ILE A 233 -17.99 4.45 4.88
N LYS A 234 -19.04 4.51 5.69
CA LYS A 234 -20.05 3.45 5.78
C LYS A 234 -21.06 3.66 4.66
N VAL A 235 -20.95 2.85 3.59
CA VAL A 235 -21.81 2.97 2.39
C VAL A 235 -23.26 2.56 2.71
N VAL A 236 -23.39 1.41 3.36
CA VAL A 236 -24.67 0.88 3.87
C VAL A 236 -24.41 0.15 5.19
N LYS A 237 -25.45 -0.34 5.85
CA LYS A 237 -25.28 -1.16 7.06
C LYS A 237 -24.31 -2.32 6.78
N ASN A 238 -23.28 -2.48 7.62
CA ASN A 238 -22.27 -3.53 7.54
C ASN A 238 -21.33 -3.48 6.31
N VAL A 239 -21.33 -2.39 5.54
CA VAL A 239 -20.42 -2.21 4.39
C VAL A 239 -19.62 -0.91 4.57
N ILE A 240 -18.31 -1.04 4.62
CA ILE A 240 -17.35 0.06 4.77
C ILE A 240 -16.51 0.12 3.49
N LEU A 241 -16.35 1.31 2.96
CA LEU A 241 -15.40 1.62 1.89
C LEU A 241 -14.28 2.48 2.47
N GLU A 242 -13.05 2.02 2.29
CA GLU A 242 -11.83 2.74 2.70
C GLU A 242 -10.99 3.03 1.46
N ASN A 243 -10.56 4.29 1.32
CA ASN A 243 -9.69 4.75 0.24
C ASN A 243 -8.43 5.34 0.84
N ILE A 244 -7.29 4.94 0.32
CA ILE A 244 -5.97 5.44 0.68
C ILE A 244 -5.27 5.85 -0.60
N LEU A 245 -4.84 7.10 -0.70
CA LEU A 245 -4.11 7.63 -1.84
C LEU A 245 -2.82 8.28 -1.35
N THR A 246 -1.71 7.89 -1.97
CA THR A 246 -0.44 8.59 -1.83
C THR A 246 0.04 9.01 -3.20
N LEU A 247 0.41 10.28 -3.33
CA LEU A 247 1.09 10.83 -4.50
C LEU A 247 2.46 11.32 -4.07
N TYR A 248 3.46 11.12 -4.92
CA TYR A 248 4.80 11.64 -4.71
C TYR A 248 5.39 12.14 -6.02
N SER A 249 6.08 13.28 -5.99
CA SER A 249 6.82 13.84 -7.12
C SER A 249 8.24 14.18 -6.67
N ASN A 250 9.23 13.64 -7.37
CA ASN A 250 10.63 13.87 -7.10
C ASN A 250 11.10 15.17 -7.78
N TYR A 251 11.49 16.17 -7.02
CA TYR A 251 11.97 17.45 -7.55
C TYR A 251 13.36 17.36 -8.17
N LEU A 252 14.14 16.35 -7.80
CA LEU A 252 15.52 16.18 -8.26
C LEU A 252 15.59 15.48 -9.61
N GLU A 253 14.49 14.77 -10.00
CA GLU A 253 14.45 14.00 -11.22
C GLU A 253 12.99 13.88 -11.70
N ASP A 254 12.71 14.34 -12.91
CA ASP A 254 11.42 14.28 -13.59
C ASP A 254 10.20 14.69 -12.73
N PRO A 255 10.15 15.92 -12.19
CA PRO A 255 9.10 16.35 -11.26
C PRO A 255 7.68 16.30 -11.84
N GLN A 256 7.53 16.22 -13.16
CA GLN A 256 6.27 16.01 -13.85
C GLN A 256 5.78 14.57 -13.80
N ASN A 257 6.65 13.61 -13.47
CA ASN A 257 6.29 12.22 -13.24
C ASN A 257 5.87 12.04 -11.79
N VAL A 258 4.63 11.63 -11.56
CA VAL A 258 4.04 11.51 -10.24
C VAL A 258 3.83 10.04 -9.92
N ASP A 259 4.49 9.55 -8.89
CA ASP A 259 4.23 8.23 -8.33
C ASP A 259 2.84 8.22 -7.69
N ILE A 260 2.11 7.14 -7.88
CA ILE A 260 0.75 6.95 -7.40
C ILE A 260 0.69 5.61 -6.66
N ASP A 261 0.22 5.61 -5.42
CA ASP A 261 -0.21 4.39 -4.71
C ASP A 261 -1.64 4.62 -4.23
N TYR A 262 -2.57 3.93 -4.86
CA TYR A 262 -3.99 3.98 -4.52
C TYR A 262 -4.47 2.61 -4.05
N THR A 263 -5.06 2.58 -2.87
CA THR A 263 -5.69 1.38 -2.28
C THR A 263 -7.16 1.66 -1.98
N LEU A 264 -8.02 0.75 -2.43
CA LEU A 264 -9.44 0.71 -2.09
C LEU A 264 -9.75 -0.60 -1.40
N ASN A 265 -10.34 -0.52 -0.21
CA ASN A 265 -10.83 -1.69 0.54
C ASN A 265 -12.33 -1.59 0.72
N LEU A 266 -13.09 -2.58 0.22
CA LEU A 266 -14.51 -2.75 0.50
C LEU A 266 -14.65 -3.88 1.51
N ILE A 267 -15.11 -3.55 2.72
CA ILE A 267 -15.23 -4.47 3.85
C ILE A 267 -16.72 -4.70 4.12
N MET A 268 -17.16 -5.95 3.98
CA MET A 268 -18.55 -6.36 4.17
C MET A 268 -18.62 -7.31 5.38
N THR A 269 -19.25 -6.84 6.46
CA THR A 269 -19.41 -7.63 7.69
C THR A 269 -20.67 -8.48 7.59
N ILE A 270 -20.51 -9.81 7.50
CA ILE A 270 -21.61 -10.78 7.45
C ILE A 270 -22.17 -11.02 8.85
N ASN A 271 -21.27 -11.25 9.82
CA ASN A 271 -21.61 -11.37 11.23
C ASN A 271 -20.41 -10.90 12.09
N LYS A 272 -20.46 -11.13 13.41
CA LYS A 272 -19.41 -10.66 14.34
C LYS A 272 -17.99 -11.24 14.07
N PHE A 273 -17.87 -12.29 13.27
CA PHE A 273 -16.60 -12.94 12.98
C PHE A 273 -16.31 -13.03 11.48
N ILE A 274 -17.34 -13.14 10.63
CA ILE A 274 -17.18 -13.40 9.20
C ILE A 274 -17.29 -12.08 8.43
N THR A 275 -16.30 -11.83 7.59
CA THR A 275 -16.26 -10.71 6.66
C THR A 275 -15.98 -11.20 5.24
N ALA A 276 -16.49 -10.47 4.27
CA ALA A 276 -16.05 -10.54 2.88
C ALA A 276 -15.32 -9.24 2.55
N ASN A 277 -14.16 -9.34 1.89
CA ASN A 277 -13.33 -8.20 1.56
C ASN A 277 -13.03 -8.18 0.07
N VAL A 278 -13.06 -6.99 -0.52
CA VAL A 278 -12.49 -6.71 -1.84
C VAL A 278 -11.40 -5.67 -1.63
N ALA A 279 -10.18 -6.01 -2.00
CA ALA A 279 -9.05 -5.09 -1.99
C ALA A 279 -8.62 -4.83 -3.44
N PHE A 280 -8.52 -3.57 -3.81
CA PHE A 280 -7.96 -3.12 -5.09
C PHE A 280 -6.79 -2.20 -4.80
N GLN A 281 -5.67 -2.40 -5.49
CA GLN A 281 -4.52 -1.52 -5.41
C GLN A 281 -3.98 -1.23 -6.80
N ALA A 282 -3.67 0.03 -7.06
CA ALA A 282 -3.00 0.48 -8.27
C ALA A 282 -1.76 1.28 -7.88
N ILE A 283 -0.60 0.85 -8.35
CA ILE A 283 0.69 1.51 -8.11
C ILE A 283 1.28 1.91 -9.46
N TYR A 284 1.71 3.17 -9.56
CA TYR A 284 2.56 3.67 -10.62
C TYR A 284 3.79 4.28 -9.98
N ASP A 285 4.95 3.73 -10.27
CA ASP A 285 6.29 4.19 -9.87
C ASP A 285 7.21 3.72 -11.00
N ASP A 286 7.70 4.65 -11.81
CA ASP A 286 8.49 4.35 -13.01
C ASP A 286 9.87 3.81 -12.68
N ASN A 287 10.39 4.06 -11.46
CA ASN A 287 11.60 3.45 -10.95
C ASN A 287 11.42 1.97 -10.60
N ALA A 288 10.18 1.55 -10.34
CA ALA A 288 9.82 0.16 -10.05
C ALA A 288 9.35 -0.59 -11.31
N ALA A 289 8.51 0.04 -12.13
CA ALA A 289 7.97 -0.57 -13.35
C ALA A 289 7.50 0.49 -14.35
N GLN A 290 7.74 0.26 -15.65
CA GLN A 290 7.34 1.17 -16.75
C GLN A 290 5.81 1.23 -16.99
N ALA A 291 5.00 0.53 -16.18
CA ALA A 291 3.55 0.48 -16.30
C ALA A 291 2.87 0.48 -14.94
N THR A 292 1.60 0.87 -14.92
CA THR A 292 0.76 0.77 -13.73
C THR A 292 0.61 -0.68 -13.32
N GLN A 293 0.98 -0.99 -12.09
CA GLN A 293 0.81 -2.29 -11.45
C GLN A 293 -0.57 -2.31 -10.79
N VAL A 294 -1.36 -3.34 -11.07
CA VAL A 294 -2.71 -3.47 -10.51
C VAL A 294 -2.83 -4.80 -9.79
N ARG A 295 -3.40 -4.77 -8.59
CA ARG A 295 -3.74 -5.95 -7.81
C ARG A 295 -5.19 -5.89 -7.38
N GLU A 296 -5.90 -6.98 -7.53
CA GLU A 296 -7.23 -7.19 -7.00
C GLU A 296 -7.25 -8.48 -6.17
N ALA A 297 -7.89 -8.45 -5.03
CA ALA A 297 -8.08 -9.61 -4.18
C ALA A 297 -9.48 -9.61 -3.58
N ILE A 298 -10.19 -10.73 -3.74
CA ILE A 298 -11.51 -10.96 -3.17
C ILE A 298 -11.42 -12.19 -2.27
N GLY A 299 -11.94 -12.08 -1.06
CA GLY A 299 -11.91 -13.19 -0.14
C GLY A 299 -13.02 -13.12 0.91
N VAL A 300 -13.33 -14.28 1.46
CA VAL A 300 -14.21 -14.43 2.64
C VAL A 300 -13.37 -15.05 3.75
N GLY A 301 -13.54 -14.58 4.96
CA GLY A 301 -12.75 -15.09 6.07
C GLY A 301 -13.21 -14.64 7.43
N VAL A 302 -12.36 -14.89 8.41
CA VAL A 302 -12.61 -14.53 9.82
C VAL A 302 -11.85 -13.26 10.13
N THR A 303 -12.55 -12.30 10.74
CA THR A 303 -11.97 -11.03 11.22
C THR A 303 -12.23 -10.89 12.71
N TYR A 304 -11.18 -10.52 13.44
CA TYR A 304 -11.25 -10.15 14.86
C TYR A 304 -10.83 -8.68 14.99
N GLY A 305 -11.73 -7.87 15.53
CA GLY A 305 -11.48 -6.47 15.88
C GLY A 305 -11.31 -6.29 17.39
N PHE A 306 -10.40 -5.41 17.82
CA PHE A 306 -10.07 -5.13 19.23
C PHE A 306 -9.77 -3.65 19.46
#